data_4384a06be825f96d12e2ba4802bb7ba5
#
_entry.id   4384a06be825f96d12e2ba4802bb7ba5
#
_cell.length_a   1.000
_cell.length_b   1.000
_cell.length_c   1.000
_cell.angle_alpha   90.00
_cell.angle_beta   90.00
_cell.angle_gamma   90.00
#
_symmetry.space_group_name_H-M   'P 1'
#
loop_
_entity.id
_entity.type
_entity.pdbx_description
1 polymer ?
#
loop_
_entity_poly.entity_id
_entity_poly.type
_entity_poly.pdbx_seq_one_letter_code
_entity_poly.pdbx_strand_id
1 'polypeptide(L)'
;MALGTATVAPRVFWARTAKAEGAVANSERAFGYKRSVSRWTVTDLDWEELCSWLAAKGIEAVDLVGPENWHHLKKHGLDSSMCNGAELNLVDGFIHAEFEGVLHERYSEMIPRVAKAGYTNLICFSGNRRGLSEEAGMEQAVQSLLPMVKLAEEHGVVLQMELFNSIVDHPDYMADSSRWGVALAKELASPSFKLLYDIYHMQIMEGNLVANIKENHQYYGHYHVAGVPGRNEPWNNQEINYPAVMQAIDATGFEGYVALEYVFKEPLKESMRHSYDEFIQ
;
A
#
# COMPACT_ATOMS: atom_id res chain seq x y z
N MET A 1 -32.34 -44.14 -7.98
CA MET A 1 -30.85 -44.09 -8.14
C MET A 1 -30.51 -43.07 -9.21
N ALA A 2 -30.02 -41.93 -8.81
CA ALA A 2 -29.47 -40.94 -9.72
C ALA A 2 -28.13 -40.45 -9.13
N LEU A 3 -27.05 -40.79 -9.82
CA LEU A 3 -25.68 -40.44 -9.45
C LEU A 3 -25.41 -38.99 -9.87
N GLY A 4 -25.15 -38.12 -8.90
CA GLY A 4 -24.69 -36.76 -9.15
C GLY A 4 -23.20 -36.75 -9.42
N THR A 5 -22.81 -36.27 -10.58
CA THR A 5 -21.40 -36.00 -10.96
C THR A 5 -20.98 -34.67 -10.40
N ALA A 6 -20.02 -34.66 -9.50
CA ALA A 6 -19.37 -33.49 -9.00
C ALA A 6 -18.29 -33.04 -10.03
N THR A 7 -18.43 -31.85 -10.58
CA THR A 7 -17.43 -31.22 -11.43
C THR A 7 -16.38 -30.54 -10.55
N VAL A 8 -15.14 -31.03 -10.64
CA VAL A 8 -13.97 -30.43 -9.99
C VAL A 8 -13.41 -29.33 -10.90
N ALA A 9 -13.34 -28.11 -10.40
CA ALA A 9 -12.71 -26.98 -11.10
C ALA A 9 -11.19 -27.17 -11.15
N PRO A 10 -10.50 -26.75 -12.26
CA PRO A 10 -9.07 -26.93 -12.38
C PRO A 10 -8.31 -25.94 -11.47
N ARG A 11 -7.40 -26.49 -10.67
CA ARG A 11 -6.41 -25.71 -9.93
C ARG A 11 -5.34 -25.21 -10.91
N VAL A 12 -5.25 -23.91 -11.06
CA VAL A 12 -4.15 -23.25 -11.81
C VAL A 12 -2.88 -23.30 -10.95
N PHE A 13 -1.93 -24.15 -11.31
CA PHE A 13 -0.59 -24.16 -10.75
C PHE A 13 0.24 -23.05 -11.40
N TRP A 14 0.63 -22.04 -10.62
CA TRP A 14 1.65 -21.09 -11.04
C TRP A 14 3.03 -21.74 -10.90
N ALA A 15 3.73 -21.90 -12.02
CA ALA A 15 5.09 -22.39 -12.04
C ALA A 15 6.03 -21.33 -11.44
N ARG A 16 6.65 -21.65 -10.30
CA ARG A 16 7.78 -20.89 -9.74
C ARG A 16 8.99 -21.04 -10.65
N THR A 17 9.40 -19.98 -11.31
CA THR A 17 10.76 -19.88 -11.87
C THR A 17 11.76 -19.70 -10.74
N ALA A 18 12.72 -20.62 -10.63
CA ALA A 18 13.80 -20.58 -9.66
C ALA A 18 14.65 -19.30 -9.85
N LYS A 19 14.69 -18.43 -8.84
CA LYS A 19 15.68 -17.37 -8.72
C LYS A 19 16.92 -17.93 -7.99
N ALA A 20 18.08 -17.48 -8.42
CA ALA A 20 19.39 -17.94 -7.99
C ALA A 20 19.61 -17.73 -6.48
N GLU A 21 20.31 -18.70 -5.88
CA GLU A 21 20.71 -18.74 -4.49
C GLU A 21 21.72 -17.63 -4.16
N GLY A 22 21.32 -16.78 -3.22
CA GLY A 22 22.13 -15.80 -2.50
C GLY A 22 21.42 -15.51 -1.19
N ALA A 23 21.10 -16.57 -0.42
CA ALA A 23 20.36 -16.42 0.84
C ALA A 23 21.32 -16.00 1.95
N VAL A 24 21.25 -14.74 2.35
CA VAL A 24 21.54 -14.33 3.72
C VAL A 24 20.50 -15.00 4.63
N ALA A 25 20.96 -15.64 5.70
CA ALA A 25 20.15 -16.42 6.61
C ALA A 25 18.92 -15.61 7.06
N ASN A 26 17.73 -16.09 6.70
CA ASN A 26 16.46 -15.59 7.20
C ASN A 26 16.43 -15.82 8.72
N SER A 27 16.53 -14.76 9.51
CA SER A 27 15.92 -14.77 10.84
C SER A 27 14.43 -15.06 10.62
N GLU A 28 13.89 -16.09 11.28
CA GLU A 28 12.47 -16.44 11.16
C GLU A 28 11.65 -15.18 11.42
N ARG A 29 10.90 -14.72 10.39
CA ARG A 29 9.97 -13.61 10.55
C ARG A 29 8.89 -14.06 11.53
N ALA A 30 8.57 -13.21 12.50
CA ALA A 30 7.46 -13.47 13.39
C ALA A 30 6.11 -13.39 12.65
N PHE A 31 6.01 -12.57 11.59
CA PHE A 31 4.83 -12.37 10.77
C PHE A 31 5.08 -12.67 9.29
N GLY A 32 4.00 -12.98 8.53
CA GLY A 32 4.05 -13.36 7.12
C GLY A 32 4.32 -12.20 6.15
N TYR A 33 4.05 -10.95 6.55
CA TYR A 33 4.22 -9.78 5.70
C TYR A 33 5.67 -9.27 5.64
N LYS A 34 5.95 -8.40 4.67
CA LYS A 34 7.25 -7.75 4.45
C LYS A 34 7.28 -6.35 5.07
N ARG A 35 8.48 -5.89 5.42
CA ARG A 35 8.70 -4.59 6.07
C ARG A 35 9.22 -3.56 5.09
N SER A 36 8.76 -2.32 5.24
CA SER A 36 9.14 -1.19 4.41
C SER A 36 9.16 0.12 5.19
N VAL A 37 9.75 1.16 4.62
CA VAL A 37 9.71 2.53 5.14
C VAL A 37 9.43 3.50 4.00
N SER A 38 8.55 4.49 4.24
CA SER A 38 8.21 5.52 3.27
C SER A 38 9.38 6.48 3.07
N ARG A 39 9.79 6.67 1.81
CA ARG A 39 10.97 7.49 1.46
C ARG A 39 10.89 8.93 1.94
N TRP A 40 9.72 9.54 1.88
CA TRP A 40 9.56 10.93 2.26
C TRP A 40 9.79 11.20 3.75
N THR A 41 9.65 10.18 4.60
CA THR A 41 9.86 10.31 6.05
C THR A 41 11.34 10.19 6.46
N VAL A 42 12.20 9.68 5.58
CA VAL A 42 13.61 9.38 5.85
C VAL A 42 14.56 10.16 4.93
N THR A 43 14.19 11.36 4.53
CA THR A 43 14.94 12.21 3.59
C THR A 43 16.31 12.66 4.11
N ASP A 44 16.54 12.63 5.42
CA ASP A 44 17.82 12.97 6.06
C ASP A 44 18.93 11.96 5.74
N LEU A 45 18.57 10.75 5.33
CA LEU A 45 19.51 9.76 4.83
C LEU A 45 19.62 9.85 3.30
N ASP A 46 20.84 9.81 2.77
CA ASP A 46 21.01 9.61 1.35
C ASP A 46 20.60 8.18 0.94
N TRP A 47 20.43 7.94 -0.37
CA TRP A 47 19.97 6.66 -0.87
C TRP A 47 20.91 5.49 -0.54
N GLU A 48 22.21 5.70 -0.60
CA GLU A 48 23.19 4.67 -0.32
C GLU A 48 23.17 4.28 1.15
N GLU A 49 23.14 5.26 2.04
CA GLU A 49 23.06 5.07 3.48
C GLU A 49 21.76 4.37 3.88
N LEU A 50 20.62 4.83 3.36
CA LEU A 50 19.31 4.22 3.63
C LEU A 50 19.28 2.76 3.15
N CYS A 51 19.56 2.52 1.88
CA CYS A 51 19.45 1.19 1.31
C CYS A 51 20.42 0.19 1.93
N SER A 52 21.66 0.60 2.21
CA SER A 52 22.64 -0.23 2.90
C SER A 52 22.18 -0.61 4.30
N TRP A 53 21.63 0.36 5.04
CA TRP A 53 21.15 0.13 6.40
C TRP A 53 19.93 -0.83 6.41
N LEU A 54 18.94 -0.61 5.53
CA LEU A 54 17.75 -1.46 5.42
C LEU A 54 18.13 -2.90 5.06
N ALA A 55 18.97 -3.08 4.04
CA ALA A 55 19.45 -4.39 3.61
C ALA A 55 20.21 -5.12 4.74
N ALA A 56 21.07 -4.41 5.49
CA ALA A 56 21.80 -4.97 6.63
C ALA A 56 20.89 -5.39 7.79
N LYS A 57 19.68 -4.79 7.88
CA LYS A 57 18.65 -5.12 8.88
C LYS A 57 17.64 -6.16 8.38
N GLY A 58 17.77 -6.63 7.14
CA GLY A 58 16.84 -7.56 6.54
C GLY A 58 15.46 -6.95 6.27
N ILE A 59 15.35 -5.60 6.18
CA ILE A 59 14.14 -4.92 5.73
C ILE A 59 14.08 -5.00 4.20
N GLU A 60 12.92 -5.30 3.66
CA GLU A 60 12.80 -5.78 2.29
C GLU A 60 12.60 -4.65 1.26
N ALA A 61 12.10 -3.48 1.68
CA ALA A 61 11.66 -2.47 0.70
C ALA A 61 11.77 -1.03 1.20
N VAL A 62 11.70 -0.11 0.22
CA VAL A 62 11.39 1.31 0.44
C VAL A 62 10.06 1.62 -0.24
N ASP A 63 9.24 2.40 0.43
CA ASP A 63 7.91 2.79 -0.01
C ASP A 63 7.90 4.15 -0.72
N LEU A 64 6.95 4.37 -1.64
CA LEU A 64 6.76 5.59 -2.41
C LEU A 64 8.01 6.02 -3.18
N VAL A 65 8.51 5.11 -4.03
CA VAL A 65 9.72 5.34 -4.85
C VAL A 65 9.37 5.39 -6.33
N GLY A 66 9.72 6.52 -6.95
CA GLY A 66 9.58 6.73 -8.40
C GLY A 66 10.71 6.11 -9.22
N PRO A 67 10.51 6.00 -10.56
CA PRO A 67 11.42 5.29 -11.46
C PRO A 67 12.84 5.86 -11.52
N GLU A 68 13.02 7.13 -11.21
CA GLU A 68 14.32 7.80 -11.17
C GLU A 68 15.23 7.24 -10.06
N ASN A 69 14.64 6.64 -9.00
CA ASN A 69 15.35 6.14 -7.83
C ASN A 69 15.38 4.61 -7.72
N TRP A 70 14.67 3.86 -8.57
CA TRP A 70 14.63 2.38 -8.50
C TRP A 70 16.01 1.71 -8.62
N HIS A 71 16.96 2.38 -9.27
CA HIS A 71 18.32 1.85 -9.41
C HIS A 71 19.05 1.73 -8.06
N HIS A 72 18.75 2.61 -7.09
CA HIS A 72 19.29 2.51 -5.73
C HIS A 72 18.77 1.24 -5.03
N LEU A 73 17.48 0.96 -5.14
CA LEU A 73 16.87 -0.22 -4.54
C LEU A 73 17.47 -1.50 -5.12
N LYS A 74 17.55 -1.58 -6.44
CA LYS A 74 18.11 -2.76 -7.15
C LYS A 74 19.56 -3.04 -6.78
N LYS A 75 20.37 -2.01 -6.58
CA LYS A 75 21.77 -2.12 -6.15
C LYS A 75 21.90 -2.88 -4.83
N HIS A 76 20.96 -2.71 -3.92
CA HIS A 76 20.95 -3.30 -2.59
C HIS A 76 20.01 -4.52 -2.43
N GLY A 77 19.37 -4.96 -3.52
CA GLY A 77 18.42 -6.08 -3.48
C GLY A 77 17.11 -5.77 -2.76
N LEU A 78 16.73 -4.48 -2.69
CA LEU A 78 15.49 -4.01 -2.09
C LEU A 78 14.38 -3.90 -3.15
N ASP A 79 13.12 -4.05 -2.72
CA ASP A 79 11.94 -3.80 -3.53
C ASP A 79 11.46 -2.34 -3.39
N SER A 80 10.66 -1.86 -4.35
CA SER A 80 9.74 -0.74 -4.14
C SER A 80 8.41 -1.32 -3.67
N SER A 81 8.08 -1.14 -2.41
CA SER A 81 6.83 -1.67 -1.84
C SER A 81 5.60 -0.96 -2.39
N MET A 82 5.75 0.31 -2.73
CA MET A 82 4.80 1.15 -3.46
C MET A 82 5.57 2.02 -4.44
N CYS A 83 5.21 1.98 -5.72
CA CYS A 83 5.72 2.89 -6.73
C CYS A 83 4.84 4.15 -6.79
N ASN A 84 5.45 5.30 -7.12
CA ASN A 84 4.75 6.56 -7.37
C ASN A 84 5.25 7.22 -8.66
N GLY A 85 4.68 8.39 -9.00
CA GLY A 85 5.09 9.25 -10.13
C GLY A 85 4.11 9.25 -11.30
N ALA A 86 2.99 8.51 -11.21
CA ALA A 86 1.88 8.62 -12.17
C ALA A 86 0.82 9.63 -11.71
N GLU A 87 0.66 9.82 -10.41
CA GLU A 87 -0.28 10.75 -9.80
C GLU A 87 0.02 12.21 -10.18
N LEU A 88 -1.00 13.06 -10.20
CA LEU A 88 -0.82 14.51 -10.34
C LEU A 88 -0.38 15.12 -9.00
N ASN A 89 -1.18 14.87 -7.99
CA ASN A 89 -0.98 15.26 -6.59
C ASN A 89 -2.09 14.58 -5.75
N LEU A 90 -2.19 14.91 -4.46
CA LEU A 90 -3.17 14.31 -3.55
C LEU A 90 -4.60 14.86 -3.73
N VAL A 91 -4.76 16.05 -4.29
CA VAL A 91 -6.05 16.76 -4.36
C VAL A 91 -6.73 16.65 -5.73
N ASP A 92 -5.97 16.34 -6.78
CA ASP A 92 -6.43 16.20 -8.16
C ASP A 92 -6.31 14.71 -8.54
N GLY A 93 -7.40 13.98 -8.43
CA GLY A 93 -7.39 12.52 -8.56
C GLY A 93 -8.53 11.96 -9.41
N PHE A 94 -8.78 10.69 -9.29
CA PHE A 94 -9.67 9.91 -10.16
C PHE A 94 -11.17 10.24 -10.03
N ILE A 95 -11.59 11.08 -9.07
CA ILE A 95 -12.97 11.56 -8.99
C ILE A 95 -13.23 12.81 -9.85
N HIS A 96 -12.25 13.30 -10.60
CA HIS A 96 -12.34 14.54 -11.36
C HIS A 96 -12.28 14.27 -12.86
N ALA A 97 -13.39 14.49 -13.56
CA ALA A 97 -13.50 14.28 -15.01
C ALA A 97 -12.49 15.10 -15.82
N GLU A 98 -12.18 16.32 -15.35
CA GLU A 98 -11.22 17.22 -16.00
C GLU A 98 -9.78 16.69 -16.00
N PHE A 99 -9.43 15.81 -15.07
CA PHE A 99 -8.09 15.23 -14.99
C PHE A 99 -7.99 13.80 -15.58
N GLU A 100 -9.12 13.20 -15.98
CA GLU A 100 -9.16 11.83 -16.51
C GLU A 100 -8.15 11.62 -17.65
N GLY A 101 -8.10 12.51 -18.63
CA GLY A 101 -7.21 12.38 -19.78
C GLY A 101 -5.73 12.36 -19.39
N VAL A 102 -5.29 13.28 -18.54
CA VAL A 102 -3.90 13.36 -18.10
C VAL A 102 -3.52 12.23 -17.14
N LEU A 103 -4.46 11.77 -16.30
CA LEU A 103 -4.24 10.61 -15.44
C LEU A 103 -4.11 9.34 -16.28
N HIS A 104 -4.99 9.14 -17.27
CA HIS A 104 -4.89 8.00 -18.19
C HIS A 104 -3.55 7.98 -18.93
N GLU A 105 -3.08 9.12 -19.44
CA GLU A 105 -1.77 9.22 -20.09
C GLU A 105 -0.65 8.76 -19.16
N ARG A 106 -0.58 9.34 -17.95
CA ARG A 106 0.49 9.07 -16.97
C ARG A 106 0.48 7.63 -16.48
N TYR A 107 -0.70 7.09 -16.11
CA TYR A 107 -0.81 5.71 -15.63
C TYR A 107 -0.57 4.70 -16.77
N SER A 108 -0.99 4.99 -17.99
CA SER A 108 -0.70 4.13 -19.16
C SER A 108 0.80 4.05 -19.47
N GLU A 109 1.56 5.10 -19.19
CA GLU A 109 3.01 5.08 -19.31
C GLU A 109 3.67 4.36 -18.11
N MET A 110 3.18 4.62 -16.89
CA MET A 110 3.82 4.13 -15.66
C MET A 110 3.57 2.64 -15.39
N ILE A 111 2.37 2.12 -15.63
CA ILE A 111 2.02 0.72 -15.36
C ILE A 111 3.00 -0.26 -16.04
N PRO A 112 3.28 -0.16 -17.37
CA PRO A 112 4.27 -1.03 -18.00
C PRO A 112 5.70 -0.84 -17.45
N ARG A 113 6.06 0.37 -17.00
CA ARG A 113 7.37 0.65 -16.41
C ARG A 113 7.55 -0.03 -15.05
N VAL A 114 6.50 -0.01 -14.21
CA VAL A 114 6.46 -0.71 -12.91
C VAL A 114 6.65 -2.22 -13.12
N ALA A 115 5.86 -2.81 -14.02
CA ALA A 115 5.95 -4.22 -14.38
C ALA A 115 7.34 -4.61 -14.91
N LYS A 116 7.88 -3.83 -15.85
CA LYS A 116 9.23 -4.05 -16.42
C LYS A 116 10.34 -3.93 -15.36
N ALA A 117 10.15 -3.09 -14.36
CA ALA A 117 11.07 -2.97 -13.23
C ALA A 117 11.00 -4.17 -12.28
N GLY A 118 9.97 -5.02 -12.38
CA GLY A 118 9.74 -6.18 -11.52
C GLY A 118 8.99 -5.83 -10.23
N TYR A 119 8.38 -4.65 -10.17
CA TYR A 119 7.53 -4.19 -9.07
C TYR A 119 6.06 -4.43 -9.38
N THR A 120 5.19 -4.34 -8.36
CA THR A 120 3.77 -4.70 -8.51
C THR A 120 2.80 -3.62 -8.07
N ASN A 121 3.16 -2.75 -7.13
CA ASN A 121 2.24 -1.78 -6.55
C ASN A 121 2.48 -0.38 -7.12
N LEU A 122 1.40 0.31 -7.48
CA LEU A 122 1.43 1.69 -7.96
C LEU A 122 0.33 2.47 -7.25
N ILE A 123 0.70 3.55 -6.54
CA ILE A 123 -0.23 4.37 -5.78
C ILE A 123 -1.15 5.17 -6.68
N CYS A 124 -2.38 5.40 -6.21
CA CYS A 124 -3.33 6.34 -6.79
C CYS A 124 -4.17 7.04 -5.72
N PHE A 125 -4.76 8.17 -6.08
CA PHE A 125 -5.52 9.00 -5.16
C PHE A 125 -6.90 9.33 -5.72
N SER A 126 -7.90 9.42 -4.83
CA SER A 126 -9.25 9.84 -5.21
C SER A 126 -9.28 11.32 -5.59
N GLY A 127 -8.58 12.15 -4.84
CA GLY A 127 -8.68 13.61 -4.88
C GLY A 127 -9.72 14.15 -3.91
N ASN A 128 -9.81 15.49 -3.84
CA ASN A 128 -10.71 16.21 -2.94
C ASN A 128 -12.13 16.30 -3.52
N ARG A 129 -13.15 16.26 -2.68
CA ARG A 129 -14.58 16.25 -3.06
C ARG A 129 -15.00 17.49 -3.86
N ARG A 130 -14.53 18.67 -3.49
CA ARG A 130 -14.91 19.94 -4.15
C ARG A 130 -16.43 20.12 -4.28
N GLY A 131 -17.17 19.62 -3.30
CA GLY A 131 -18.62 19.63 -3.29
C GLY A 131 -19.30 18.46 -4.02
N LEU A 132 -18.55 17.50 -4.59
CA LEU A 132 -19.13 16.27 -5.11
C LEU A 132 -19.72 15.42 -3.98
N SER A 133 -20.86 14.79 -4.24
CA SER A 133 -21.41 13.77 -3.35
C SER A 133 -20.56 12.49 -3.41
N GLU A 134 -20.68 11.62 -2.40
CA GLU A 134 -20.01 10.31 -2.41
C GLU A 134 -20.40 9.47 -3.63
N GLU A 135 -21.67 9.53 -4.03
CA GLU A 135 -22.18 8.78 -5.19
C GLU A 135 -21.60 9.31 -6.51
N ALA A 136 -21.58 10.63 -6.70
CA ALA A 136 -21.00 11.24 -7.90
C ALA A 136 -19.49 10.99 -7.99
N GLY A 137 -18.77 11.07 -6.85
CA GLY A 137 -17.36 10.74 -6.77
C GLY A 137 -17.09 9.25 -7.06
N MET A 138 -17.96 8.36 -6.59
CA MET A 138 -17.87 6.92 -6.86
C MET A 138 -18.07 6.63 -8.34
N GLU A 139 -19.11 7.18 -8.96
CA GLU A 139 -19.40 6.99 -10.39
C GLU A 139 -18.21 7.44 -11.25
N GLN A 140 -17.68 8.62 -10.99
CA GLN A 140 -16.52 9.15 -11.71
C GLN A 140 -15.25 8.32 -11.45
N ALA A 141 -15.00 7.91 -10.21
CA ALA A 141 -13.85 7.08 -9.89
C ALA A 141 -13.87 5.73 -10.62
N VAL A 142 -15.03 5.07 -10.66
CA VAL A 142 -15.20 3.81 -11.40
C VAL A 142 -14.94 4.01 -12.89
N GLN A 143 -15.56 5.04 -13.49
CA GLN A 143 -15.37 5.35 -14.90
C GLN A 143 -13.90 5.59 -15.24
N SER A 144 -13.23 6.41 -14.46
CA SER A 144 -11.85 6.84 -14.70
C SER A 144 -10.81 5.75 -14.39
N LEU A 145 -11.03 4.94 -13.35
CA LEU A 145 -10.11 3.86 -12.96
C LEU A 145 -10.22 2.61 -13.82
N LEU A 146 -11.41 2.26 -14.29
CA LEU A 146 -11.65 0.97 -14.97
C LEU A 146 -10.70 0.68 -16.15
N PRO A 147 -10.39 1.63 -17.06
CA PRO A 147 -9.42 1.40 -18.13
C PRO A 147 -8.00 1.17 -17.60
N MET A 148 -7.61 1.87 -16.54
CA MET A 148 -6.28 1.75 -15.94
C MET A 148 -6.13 0.44 -15.16
N VAL A 149 -7.19 0.00 -14.49
CA VAL A 149 -7.24 -1.30 -13.78
C VAL A 149 -7.10 -2.45 -14.78
N LYS A 150 -7.77 -2.40 -15.93
CA LYS A 150 -7.61 -3.39 -17.02
C LYS A 150 -6.19 -3.45 -17.55
N LEU A 151 -5.57 -2.30 -17.76
CA LEU A 151 -4.17 -2.24 -18.18
C LEU A 151 -3.25 -2.80 -17.09
N ALA A 152 -3.53 -2.52 -15.83
CA ALA A 152 -2.79 -3.06 -14.70
C ALA A 152 -2.88 -4.59 -14.62
N GLU A 153 -4.06 -5.18 -14.88
CA GLU A 153 -4.25 -6.64 -15.00
C GLU A 153 -3.35 -7.25 -16.07
N GLU A 154 -3.30 -6.64 -17.26
CA GLU A 154 -2.47 -7.11 -18.38
C GLU A 154 -0.98 -7.13 -18.03
N HIS A 155 -0.54 -6.23 -17.15
CA HIS A 155 0.84 -6.08 -16.75
C HIS A 155 1.18 -6.72 -15.39
N GLY A 156 0.20 -7.28 -14.67
CA GLY A 156 0.42 -7.84 -13.33
C GLY A 156 0.75 -6.77 -12.27
N VAL A 157 0.26 -5.54 -12.47
CA VAL A 157 0.40 -4.42 -11.53
C VAL A 157 -0.90 -4.27 -10.74
N VAL A 158 -0.80 -3.78 -9.52
CA VAL A 158 -1.93 -3.45 -8.64
C VAL A 158 -1.94 -1.96 -8.38
N LEU A 159 -3.01 -1.28 -8.80
CA LEU A 159 -3.28 0.09 -8.40
C LEU A 159 -3.78 0.09 -6.96
N GLN A 160 -3.20 0.91 -6.12
CA GLN A 160 -3.58 0.99 -4.70
C GLN A 160 -4.01 2.41 -4.35
N MET A 161 -5.29 2.58 -4.03
CA MET A 161 -5.82 3.86 -3.59
C MET A 161 -5.63 4.01 -2.09
N GLU A 162 -4.93 5.07 -1.70
CA GLU A 162 -4.71 5.37 -0.29
C GLU A 162 -5.93 6.01 0.35
N LEU A 163 -6.25 5.52 1.55
CA LEU A 163 -7.30 6.08 2.40
C LEU A 163 -6.70 7.12 3.35
N PHE A 164 -7.16 8.36 3.25
CA PHE A 164 -6.69 9.46 4.08
C PHE A 164 -7.73 9.93 5.12
N ASN A 165 -7.27 10.59 6.18
CA ASN A 165 -8.18 11.30 7.05
C ASN A 165 -8.51 12.69 6.47
N SER A 166 -9.80 13.03 6.46
CA SER A 166 -10.29 14.35 6.04
C SER A 166 -10.50 15.33 7.21
N ILE A 167 -10.20 14.90 8.44
CA ILE A 167 -10.42 15.68 9.67
C ILE A 167 -9.21 16.55 10.01
N VAL A 168 -7.98 16.01 9.86
CA VAL A 168 -6.73 16.64 10.32
C VAL A 168 -5.82 17.01 9.16
N ASP A 169 -5.44 16.02 8.31
CA ASP A 169 -4.32 16.18 7.39
C ASP A 169 -4.74 16.50 5.95
N HIS A 170 -5.85 15.91 5.46
CA HIS A 170 -6.29 16.03 4.07
C HIS A 170 -7.75 16.49 3.97
N PRO A 171 -8.08 17.72 4.40
CA PRO A 171 -9.45 18.23 4.36
C PRO A 171 -10.08 18.04 2.98
N ASP A 172 -11.35 17.60 2.97
CA ASP A 172 -12.14 17.40 1.75
C ASP A 172 -11.74 16.19 0.89
N TYR A 173 -10.80 15.33 1.31
CA TYR A 173 -10.45 14.14 0.55
C TYR A 173 -11.64 13.17 0.43
N MET A 174 -11.84 12.53 -0.74
CA MET A 174 -13.00 11.68 -0.99
C MET A 174 -12.87 10.29 -0.37
N ALA A 175 -11.76 9.60 -0.57
CA ALA A 175 -11.53 8.25 -0.07
C ALA A 175 -11.08 8.28 1.42
N ASP A 176 -11.91 8.81 2.28
CA ASP A 176 -11.63 9.05 3.69
C ASP A 176 -12.23 8.01 4.65
N SER A 177 -12.73 6.91 4.10
CA SER A 177 -13.29 5.80 4.90
C SER A 177 -13.12 4.45 4.21
N SER A 178 -12.94 3.40 5.01
CA SER A 178 -12.91 2.03 4.49
C SER A 178 -14.23 1.65 3.80
N ARG A 179 -15.36 2.15 4.26
CA ARG A 179 -16.67 1.92 3.64
C ARG A 179 -16.68 2.37 2.17
N TRP A 180 -16.23 3.60 1.88
CA TRP A 180 -16.20 4.14 0.53
C TRP A 180 -15.15 3.42 -0.34
N GLY A 181 -13.95 3.21 0.17
CA GLY A 181 -12.89 2.52 -0.55
C GLY A 181 -13.24 1.07 -0.90
N VAL A 182 -13.81 0.32 0.06
CA VAL A 182 -14.26 -1.06 -0.18
C VAL A 182 -15.41 -1.11 -1.19
N ALA A 183 -16.34 -0.15 -1.17
CA ALA A 183 -17.38 -0.06 -2.18
C ALA A 183 -16.77 0.14 -3.58
N LEU A 184 -15.79 1.05 -3.73
CA LEU A 184 -15.08 1.26 -4.99
C LEU A 184 -14.34 -0.02 -5.46
N ALA A 185 -13.67 -0.72 -4.57
CA ALA A 185 -12.99 -1.98 -4.91
C ALA A 185 -13.97 -3.08 -5.36
N LYS A 186 -15.17 -3.11 -4.80
CA LYS A 186 -16.25 -4.02 -5.22
C LYS A 186 -16.80 -3.67 -6.61
N GLU A 187 -17.00 -2.39 -6.89
CA GLU A 187 -17.48 -1.92 -8.22
C GLU A 187 -16.45 -2.22 -9.32
N LEU A 188 -15.17 -2.00 -9.06
CA LEU A 188 -14.08 -2.32 -10.00
C LEU A 188 -13.88 -3.82 -10.17
N ALA A 189 -14.20 -4.63 -9.16
CA ALA A 189 -14.22 -6.09 -9.16
C ALA A 189 -12.95 -6.75 -9.73
N SER A 190 -11.77 -6.18 -9.46
CA SER A 190 -10.49 -6.60 -10.02
C SER A 190 -9.43 -6.90 -8.95
N PRO A 191 -8.62 -7.95 -9.11
CA PRO A 191 -7.46 -8.18 -8.24
C PRO A 191 -6.35 -7.12 -8.41
N SER A 192 -6.37 -6.38 -9.53
CA SER A 192 -5.41 -5.30 -9.84
C SER A 192 -5.83 -3.93 -9.31
N PHE A 193 -6.86 -3.88 -8.46
CA PHE A 193 -7.19 -2.72 -7.66
C PHE A 193 -7.35 -3.11 -6.19
N LYS A 194 -6.62 -2.44 -5.33
CA LYS A 194 -6.67 -2.60 -3.87
C LYS A 194 -6.65 -1.24 -3.19
N LEU A 195 -6.80 -1.27 -1.89
CA LEU A 195 -6.66 -0.10 -1.03
C LEU A 195 -5.34 -0.19 -0.27
N LEU A 196 -4.66 0.93 -0.17
CA LEU A 196 -3.65 1.15 0.83
C LEU A 196 -4.39 1.61 2.10
N TYR A 197 -4.36 0.77 3.15
CA TYR A 197 -4.98 1.05 4.43
C TYR A 197 -3.94 1.70 5.35
N ASP A 198 -3.97 3.03 5.43
CA ASP A 198 -3.14 3.76 6.39
C ASP A 198 -3.81 3.72 7.77
N ILE A 199 -3.16 3.00 8.69
CA ILE A 199 -3.66 2.76 10.05
C ILE A 199 -3.80 4.07 10.82
N TYR A 200 -2.86 5.02 10.63
CA TYR A 200 -2.94 6.34 11.25
C TYR A 200 -4.17 7.10 10.78
N HIS A 201 -4.38 7.18 9.48
CA HIS A 201 -5.52 7.90 8.91
C HIS A 201 -6.84 7.26 9.32
N MET A 202 -6.94 5.94 9.28
CA MET A 202 -8.18 5.24 9.61
C MET A 202 -8.46 5.20 11.11
N GLN A 203 -7.44 5.28 11.98
CA GLN A 203 -7.68 5.50 13.41
C GLN A 203 -8.38 6.83 13.66
N ILE A 204 -7.95 7.91 13.00
CA ILE A 204 -8.55 9.25 13.13
C ILE A 204 -9.99 9.26 12.61
N MET A 205 -10.26 8.59 11.48
CA MET A 205 -11.56 8.63 10.82
C MET A 205 -12.60 7.70 11.47
N GLU A 206 -12.24 6.47 11.74
CA GLU A 206 -13.22 5.44 12.07
C GLU A 206 -12.85 4.56 13.27
N GLY A 207 -11.59 4.49 13.65
CA GLY A 207 -11.16 3.59 14.72
C GLY A 207 -11.48 2.12 14.43
N ASN A 208 -11.74 1.31 15.48
CA ASN A 208 -12.15 -0.10 15.36
C ASN A 208 -11.28 -0.94 14.38
N LEU A 209 -9.98 -0.59 14.28
CA LEU A 209 -9.04 -1.07 13.27
C LEU A 209 -9.01 -2.59 13.12
N VAL A 210 -8.93 -3.32 14.25
CA VAL A 210 -8.84 -4.80 14.26
C VAL A 210 -10.05 -5.45 13.59
N ALA A 211 -11.26 -4.95 13.87
CA ALA A 211 -12.48 -5.49 13.28
C ALA A 211 -12.53 -5.17 11.77
N ASN A 212 -12.19 -3.93 11.41
CA ASN A 212 -12.18 -3.49 10.02
C ASN A 212 -11.17 -4.27 9.17
N ILE A 213 -9.95 -4.48 9.67
CA ILE A 213 -8.94 -5.30 9.00
C ILE A 213 -9.45 -6.71 8.76
N LYS A 214 -10.00 -7.38 9.80
CA LYS A 214 -10.54 -8.75 9.67
C LYS A 214 -11.67 -8.86 8.66
N GLU A 215 -12.56 -7.87 8.61
CA GLU A 215 -13.72 -7.88 7.72
C GLU A 215 -13.34 -7.59 6.27
N ASN A 216 -12.43 -6.64 6.05
CA ASN A 216 -12.15 -6.07 4.74
C ASN A 216 -10.78 -6.41 4.16
N HIS A 217 -9.96 -7.25 4.84
CA HIS A 217 -8.57 -7.56 4.44
C HIS A 217 -8.40 -7.92 2.96
N GLN A 218 -9.39 -8.59 2.37
CA GLN A 218 -9.33 -8.98 0.95
C GLN A 218 -9.24 -7.79 -0.02
N TYR A 219 -9.59 -6.58 0.43
CA TYR A 219 -9.50 -5.34 -0.34
C TYR A 219 -8.26 -4.54 -0.03
N TYR A 220 -7.51 -4.86 1.03
CA TYR A 220 -6.29 -4.19 1.44
C TYR A 220 -5.07 -4.86 0.82
N GLY A 221 -4.24 -4.09 0.11
CA GLY A 221 -3.04 -4.58 -0.54
C GLY A 221 -1.75 -4.01 0.05
N HIS A 222 -1.85 -3.02 0.94
CA HIS A 222 -0.73 -2.36 1.59
C HIS A 222 -1.17 -1.70 2.90
N TYR A 223 -0.25 -1.56 3.86
CA TYR A 223 -0.52 -0.89 5.13
C TYR A 223 0.55 0.15 5.44
N HIS A 224 0.11 1.34 5.93
CA HIS A 224 0.99 2.33 6.53
C HIS A 224 0.82 2.39 8.05
N VAL A 225 1.91 2.75 8.76
CA VAL A 225 2.01 2.75 10.22
C VAL A 225 2.52 4.09 10.72
N ALA A 226 1.74 4.75 11.58
CA ALA A 226 2.16 5.90 12.37
C ALA A 226 1.33 6.01 13.66
N GLY A 227 1.87 6.69 14.69
CA GLY A 227 1.18 6.90 15.97
C GLY A 227 0.12 8.01 15.89
N VAL A 228 -1.02 7.81 16.56
CA VAL A 228 -2.06 8.83 16.77
C VAL A 228 -2.04 9.23 18.24
N PRO A 229 -2.09 10.54 18.57
CA PRO A 229 -2.06 11.69 17.65
C PRO A 229 -0.64 12.02 17.15
N GLY A 230 -0.57 12.83 16.09
CA GLY A 230 0.64 13.55 15.68
C GLY A 230 1.50 12.87 14.63
N ARG A 231 1.11 11.67 14.12
CA ARG A 231 1.80 10.93 13.04
C ARG A 231 3.28 10.67 13.36
N ASN A 232 3.58 10.37 14.64
CA ASN A 232 4.94 10.08 15.09
C ASN A 232 5.13 8.56 15.32
N GLU A 233 6.15 8.21 16.12
CA GLU A 233 6.48 6.82 16.45
C GLU A 233 5.25 6.01 16.91
N PRO A 234 5.10 4.75 16.48
CA PRO A 234 3.95 3.89 16.79
C PRO A 234 3.99 3.27 18.22
N TRP A 235 4.86 3.77 19.08
CA TRP A 235 4.91 3.42 20.51
C TRP A 235 4.82 4.69 21.35
N ASN A 236 4.90 4.63 22.67
CA ASN A 236 4.87 5.74 23.62
C ASN A 236 3.92 6.92 23.28
N ASN A 237 3.04 7.25 24.22
CA ASN A 237 2.14 8.41 24.11
C ASN A 237 1.25 8.47 22.86
N GLN A 238 0.90 7.32 22.31
CA GLN A 238 -0.05 7.17 21.20
C GLN A 238 -1.16 6.17 21.57
N GLU A 239 -2.28 6.19 20.87
CA GLU A 239 -3.52 5.50 21.29
C GLU A 239 -3.77 4.15 20.58
N ILE A 240 -3.00 3.80 19.52
CA ILE A 240 -3.22 2.57 18.74
C ILE A 240 -2.55 1.40 19.45
N ASN A 241 -3.31 0.32 19.64
CA ASN A 241 -2.74 -0.96 20.12
C ASN A 241 -2.09 -1.71 18.94
N TYR A 242 -0.88 -1.30 18.53
CA TYR A 242 -0.17 -1.90 17.41
C TYR A 242 0.05 -3.40 17.51
N PRO A 243 0.40 -3.99 18.66
CA PRO A 243 0.47 -5.46 18.76
C PRO A 243 -0.81 -6.17 18.32
N ALA A 244 -1.97 -5.66 18.72
CA ALA A 244 -3.26 -6.25 18.31
C ALA A 244 -3.58 -6.01 16.82
N VAL A 245 -3.19 -4.86 16.28
CA VAL A 245 -3.36 -4.53 14.86
C VAL A 245 -2.47 -5.42 13.98
N MET A 246 -1.19 -5.56 14.32
CA MET A 246 -0.24 -6.40 13.57
C MET A 246 -0.65 -7.87 13.58
N GLN A 247 -1.08 -8.40 14.74
CA GLN A 247 -1.65 -9.75 14.84
C GLN A 247 -2.91 -9.92 13.98
N ALA A 248 -3.75 -8.88 13.88
CA ALA A 248 -4.93 -8.95 13.02
C ALA A 248 -4.56 -8.99 11.53
N ILE A 249 -3.56 -8.23 11.09
CA ILE A 249 -3.05 -8.26 9.72
C ILE A 249 -2.48 -9.66 9.41
N ASP A 250 -1.59 -10.17 10.26
CA ASP A 250 -0.96 -11.48 10.07
C ASP A 250 -1.98 -12.62 10.02
N ALA A 251 -2.98 -12.59 10.91
CA ALA A 251 -4.05 -13.60 10.96
C ALA A 251 -4.91 -13.66 9.68
N THR A 252 -4.84 -12.65 8.80
CA THR A 252 -5.50 -12.66 7.48
C THR A 252 -4.71 -13.45 6.43
N GLY A 253 -3.45 -13.81 6.72
CA GLY A 253 -2.52 -14.40 5.76
C GLY A 253 -1.94 -13.37 4.80
N PHE A 254 -1.87 -12.09 5.18
CA PHE A 254 -1.31 -11.03 4.37
C PHE A 254 0.20 -11.22 4.16
N GLU A 255 0.65 -11.25 2.91
CA GLU A 255 2.06 -11.42 2.51
C GLU A 255 2.64 -10.15 1.83
N GLY A 256 1.87 -9.05 1.80
CA GLY A 256 2.29 -7.77 1.21
C GLY A 256 3.26 -6.99 2.11
N TYR A 257 3.23 -5.68 2.00
CA TYR A 257 4.13 -4.81 2.76
C TYR A 257 3.39 -4.03 3.84
N VAL A 258 4.05 -3.89 4.99
CA VAL A 258 3.71 -2.94 6.04
C VAL A 258 4.83 -1.90 6.10
N ALA A 259 4.51 -0.64 5.81
CA ALA A 259 5.50 0.43 5.72
C ALA A 259 5.39 1.39 6.90
N LEU A 260 6.54 1.73 7.48
CA LEU A 260 6.64 2.85 8.43
C LEU A 260 6.44 4.16 7.66
N GLU A 261 5.45 4.95 8.08
CA GLU A 261 5.18 6.25 7.47
C GLU A 261 4.86 7.31 8.53
N TYR A 262 5.80 7.56 9.41
CA TYR A 262 5.65 8.54 10.48
C TYR A 262 6.77 9.59 10.50
N VAL A 263 6.49 10.73 11.12
CA VAL A 263 7.46 11.81 11.33
C VAL A 263 8.29 11.49 12.56
N PHE A 264 9.58 11.24 12.37
CA PHE A 264 10.49 10.85 13.41
C PHE A 264 10.74 12.00 14.42
N LYS A 265 10.57 11.71 15.70
CA LYS A 265 10.98 12.56 16.84
C LYS A 265 12.23 12.04 17.49
N GLU A 266 12.41 10.71 17.48
CA GLU A 266 13.61 10.05 17.99
C GLU A 266 14.68 9.94 16.88
N PRO A 267 15.95 9.64 17.21
CA PRO A 267 16.98 9.43 16.20
C PRO A 267 16.55 8.37 15.19
N LEU A 268 16.51 8.73 13.91
CA LEU A 268 15.84 8.01 12.82
C LEU A 268 16.16 6.51 12.78
N LYS A 269 17.44 6.12 12.80
CA LYS A 269 17.83 4.71 12.74
C LYS A 269 17.47 3.92 14.00
N GLU A 270 17.49 4.57 15.16
CA GLU A 270 17.08 3.97 16.43
C GLU A 270 15.57 3.76 16.44
N SER A 271 14.83 4.77 16.01
CA SER A 271 13.38 4.73 15.88
C SER A 271 12.92 3.65 14.92
N MET A 272 13.48 3.59 13.70
CA MET A 272 13.18 2.51 12.74
C MET A 272 13.50 1.13 13.31
N ARG A 273 14.68 0.95 13.93
CA ARG A 273 15.07 -0.32 14.54
C ARG A 273 14.06 -0.74 15.60
N HIS A 274 13.67 0.17 16.49
CA HIS A 274 12.70 -0.10 17.54
C HIS A 274 11.34 -0.51 16.96
N SER A 275 10.86 0.19 15.93
CA SER A 275 9.60 -0.16 15.24
C SER A 275 9.63 -1.57 14.65
N TYR A 276 10.72 -1.92 13.96
CA TYR A 276 10.82 -3.24 13.35
C TYR A 276 11.05 -4.36 14.35
N ASP A 277 11.83 -4.13 15.40
CA ASP A 277 12.17 -5.18 16.37
C ASP A 277 11.01 -5.48 17.34
N GLU A 278 10.15 -4.49 17.66
CA GLU A 278 9.15 -4.65 18.72
C GLU A 278 7.70 -4.59 18.24
N PHE A 279 7.43 -3.96 17.09
CA PHE A 279 6.04 -3.72 16.66
C PHE A 279 5.69 -4.32 15.30
N ILE A 280 6.66 -4.53 14.40
CA ILE A 280 6.43 -4.98 13.03
C ILE A 280 7.29 -6.23 12.72
N GLN A 281 7.50 -7.06 13.72
CA GLN A 281 8.34 -8.27 13.60
C GLN A 281 7.78 -9.29 12.65
#